data_f7ecf5a420bbb3d132384c3ce7695907
#
_entry.id   f7ecf5a420bbb3d132384c3ce7695907
#
_cell.length_a   1.000
_cell.length_b   1.000
_cell.length_c   1.000
_cell.angle_alpha   90.00
_cell.angle_beta   90.00
_cell.angle_gamma   90.00
#
_symmetry.space_group_name_H-M   'P 1'
#
loop_
_entity.id
_entity.type
_entity.pdbx_description
1 polymer ?
#
loop_
_entity_poly.entity_id
_entity_poly.type
_entity_poly.pdbx_seq_one_letter_code
_entity_poly.pdbx_strand_id
1 'polypeptide(L)'
;LGRMGQTLRDQVPAAGSTWGGWLPPGIHPDPRPPDEADVVVVGGGVVGWSVAYWLKMLEGRFRRHGMKVLVVERDPTYSRASTVLSVGGIRQQFSLPENIRMSRFSASFLRDINEHLGVPNEPPIDIQFQPSGYLFLASQEGAAKLEATVQLQRDEGAQVVLLSPTQLKEKFPWINTEDVAVASYGLEDEGWFDPWTLLNAFRRKATSLGVHNCCGEFCSWPCMCSWNKTLQVCAHPSQIYMPDSLEYQPVACSIVVNAAGAWAGKLLEADGLPGKLCQPPLPIQPRKRYVFSWHCPDGPGLSCPFLVDTSGAYFRRDGIAGNYLGGMSPPEEEEPDPSDLSVDHDYFQEQLWPRLARRVPSFESLRVRGAWAGYYDYNTFDRNGVLGPHPRLENLFLAAGFSGHGLQHSPAAGRAVAELVVRGRFESLDLRRLGWARLEDREPLHEGGVV
;
A
#
# COMPACT_ATOMS: atom_id res chain seq x y z
N LEU A 1 -0.25 17.38 17.12
CA LEU A 1 -1.35 17.89 16.25
C LEU A 1 -1.13 19.34 15.76
N GLY A 2 -0.44 20.23 16.51
CA GLY A 2 -0.24 21.62 16.12
C GLY A 2 0.66 21.84 14.89
N ARG A 3 1.73 21.09 14.71
CA ARG A 3 2.67 21.29 13.59
C ARG A 3 2.32 20.47 12.34
N MET A 4 1.86 19.22 12.47
CA MET A 4 1.41 18.43 11.31
C MET A 4 0.13 19.02 10.71
N GLY A 5 -0.83 19.44 11.52
CA GLY A 5 -2.04 20.13 11.07
C GLY A 5 -1.79 21.52 10.48
N GLN A 6 -0.76 22.24 10.94
CA GLN A 6 -0.34 23.50 10.32
C GLN A 6 0.39 23.27 8.99
N THR A 7 1.31 22.30 8.91
CA THR A 7 2.01 21.99 7.65
C THR A 7 1.04 21.55 6.55
N LEU A 8 -0.02 20.81 6.90
CA LEU A 8 -1.07 20.44 5.94
C LEU A 8 -1.97 21.63 5.55
N ARG A 9 -2.26 22.56 6.48
CA ARG A 9 -3.04 23.77 6.17
C ARG A 9 -2.27 24.79 5.36
N ASP A 10 -0.97 24.91 5.61
CA ASP A 10 -0.11 25.86 4.89
C ASP A 10 0.25 25.41 3.47
N GLN A 11 -0.02 24.14 3.13
CA GLN A 11 0.19 23.61 1.78
C GLN A 11 -1.08 23.50 0.92
N VAL A 12 -2.26 23.80 1.48
CA VAL A 12 -3.52 23.87 0.73
C VAL A 12 -3.81 25.35 0.43
N PRO A 13 -3.74 25.81 -0.82
CA PRO A 13 -4.15 27.16 -1.18
C PRO A 13 -5.64 27.37 -0.88
N ALA A 14 -5.97 28.50 -0.28
CA ALA A 14 -7.36 28.88 -0.05
C ALA A 14 -8.12 28.93 -1.40
N ALA A 15 -9.28 28.30 -1.43
CA ALA A 15 -10.18 28.36 -2.59
C ALA A 15 -10.47 29.82 -2.95
N GLY A 16 -9.97 30.28 -4.10
CA GLY A 16 -10.25 31.63 -4.62
C GLY A 16 -9.04 32.41 -5.15
N SER A 17 -7.81 31.91 -5.10
CA SER A 17 -6.68 32.61 -5.70
C SER A 17 -6.51 32.21 -7.18
N THR A 18 -6.69 33.15 -8.07
CA THR A 18 -6.29 33.07 -9.49
C THR A 18 -4.79 32.78 -9.56
N TRP A 19 -4.46 31.57 -9.98
CA TRP A 19 -3.09 31.10 -10.13
C TRP A 19 -2.42 31.77 -11.35
N GLY A 20 -1.83 32.93 -11.14
CA GLY A 20 -0.91 33.58 -12.06
C GLY A 20 0.51 33.52 -11.54
N GLY A 21 1.01 32.34 -11.11
CA GLY A 21 2.33 32.18 -10.56
C GLY A 21 2.86 30.76 -10.76
N TRP A 22 4.10 30.68 -11.09
CA TRP A 22 4.96 29.53 -11.33
C TRP A 22 4.43 28.21 -10.78
N LEU A 23 3.91 27.35 -11.66
CA LEU A 23 3.57 25.98 -11.36
C LEU A 23 4.85 25.15 -11.38
N PRO A 24 5.11 24.28 -10.39
CA PRO A 24 6.21 23.33 -10.46
C PRO A 24 6.14 22.50 -11.74
N PRO A 25 7.27 22.14 -12.36
CA PRO A 25 7.30 21.29 -13.55
C PRO A 25 6.51 20.00 -13.29
N GLY A 26 5.54 19.69 -14.15
CA GLY A 26 4.71 18.50 -14.08
C GLY A 26 3.32 18.66 -13.47
N ILE A 27 2.92 19.87 -13.06
CA ILE A 27 1.52 20.16 -12.76
C ILE A 27 0.90 20.75 -14.02
N HIS A 28 0.01 20.00 -14.67
CA HIS A 28 -0.75 20.54 -15.79
C HIS A 28 -1.75 21.59 -15.27
N PRO A 29 -1.81 22.78 -15.90
CA PRO A 29 -2.73 23.84 -15.48
C PRO A 29 -4.19 23.52 -15.76
N ASP A 30 -4.49 22.51 -16.58
CA ASP A 30 -5.85 22.07 -16.89
C ASP A 30 -6.18 20.82 -16.02
N PRO A 31 -7.08 20.94 -15.05
CA PRO A 31 -7.51 19.82 -14.21
C PRO A 31 -8.37 18.80 -14.98
N ARG A 32 -8.78 19.10 -16.21
CA ARG A 32 -9.58 18.20 -17.02
C ARG A 32 -8.77 17.03 -17.53
N PRO A 33 -9.34 15.81 -17.58
CA PRO A 33 -8.69 14.68 -18.21
C PRO A 33 -8.53 14.92 -19.72
N PRO A 34 -7.53 14.30 -20.36
CA PRO A 34 -7.42 14.31 -21.81
C PRO A 34 -8.58 13.51 -22.45
N ASP A 35 -8.96 13.85 -23.69
CA ASP A 35 -10.00 13.12 -24.42
C ASP A 35 -9.62 11.64 -24.66
N GLU A 36 -8.32 11.35 -24.73
CA GLU A 36 -7.78 10.02 -24.99
C GLU A 36 -6.58 9.68 -24.10
N ALA A 37 -6.52 8.45 -23.62
CA ALA A 37 -5.38 7.86 -22.96
C ALA A 37 -5.11 6.43 -23.48
N ASP A 38 -3.85 6.00 -23.54
CA ASP A 38 -3.55 4.59 -23.83
C ASP A 38 -3.87 3.73 -22.60
N VAL A 39 -3.54 4.23 -21.42
CA VAL A 39 -3.78 3.55 -20.13
C VAL A 39 -4.41 4.52 -19.14
N VAL A 40 -5.52 4.12 -18.56
CA VAL A 40 -6.12 4.79 -17.39
C VAL A 40 -5.85 3.95 -16.15
N VAL A 41 -5.18 4.54 -15.16
CA VAL A 41 -4.95 3.95 -13.84
C VAL A 41 -5.96 4.54 -12.87
N VAL A 42 -6.87 3.73 -12.35
CA VAL A 42 -7.91 4.13 -11.41
C VAL A 42 -7.41 3.94 -9.98
N GLY A 43 -7.21 5.04 -9.28
CA GLY A 43 -6.63 5.13 -7.95
C GLY A 43 -5.20 5.68 -7.96
N GLY A 44 -5.01 6.87 -7.40
CA GLY A 44 -3.72 7.56 -7.26
C GLY A 44 -3.00 7.25 -5.95
N GLY A 45 -3.27 6.11 -5.33
CA GLY A 45 -2.47 5.58 -4.23
C GLY A 45 -1.06 5.19 -4.68
N VAL A 46 -0.20 4.78 -3.75
CA VAL A 46 1.20 4.43 -4.06
C VAL A 46 1.32 3.32 -5.12
N VAL A 47 0.40 2.35 -5.12
CA VAL A 47 0.38 1.26 -6.12
C VAL A 47 0.06 1.81 -7.50
N GLY A 48 -0.98 2.63 -7.64
CA GLY A 48 -1.36 3.23 -8.92
C GLY A 48 -0.27 4.14 -9.48
N TRP A 49 0.34 4.98 -8.66
CA TRP A 49 1.47 5.81 -9.09
C TRP A 49 2.71 4.98 -9.44
N SER A 50 2.96 3.88 -8.74
CA SER A 50 4.03 2.95 -9.11
C SER A 50 3.78 2.31 -10.47
N VAL A 51 2.56 1.84 -10.74
CA VAL A 51 2.17 1.34 -12.08
C VAL A 51 2.41 2.41 -13.15
N ALA A 52 1.93 3.63 -12.94
CA ALA A 52 2.07 4.73 -13.90
C ALA A 52 3.55 5.06 -14.17
N TYR A 53 4.38 5.11 -13.13
CA TYR A 53 5.83 5.29 -13.25
C TYR A 53 6.48 4.19 -14.09
N TRP A 54 6.20 2.93 -13.77
CA TRP A 54 6.83 1.81 -14.48
C TRP A 54 6.35 1.68 -15.92
N LEU A 55 5.09 2.03 -16.22
CA LEU A 55 4.59 2.11 -17.60
C LEU A 55 5.47 3.08 -18.42
N LYS A 56 5.77 4.26 -17.87
CA LYS A 56 6.63 5.25 -18.53
C LYS A 56 8.09 4.79 -18.65
N MET A 57 8.59 4.07 -17.67
CA MET A 57 9.95 3.54 -17.70
C MET A 57 10.12 2.38 -18.69
N LEU A 58 9.07 1.55 -18.86
CA LEU A 58 9.10 0.35 -19.70
C LEU A 58 8.58 0.58 -21.12
N GLU A 59 7.92 1.70 -21.41
CA GLU A 59 7.36 2.00 -22.75
C GLU A 59 8.42 1.98 -23.87
N GLY A 60 9.68 2.22 -23.50
CA GLY A 60 10.81 2.12 -24.39
C GLY A 60 10.77 3.14 -25.55
N ARG A 61 11.67 2.95 -26.52
CA ARG A 61 11.74 3.82 -27.71
C ARG A 61 10.77 3.44 -28.82
N PHE A 62 9.82 2.56 -28.56
CA PHE A 62 8.95 1.96 -29.57
C PHE A 62 7.81 2.89 -30.05
N ARG A 63 7.46 3.92 -29.29
CA ARG A 63 6.42 4.89 -29.70
C ARG A 63 7.04 6.28 -29.90
N ARG A 64 6.78 6.88 -31.05
CA ARG A 64 7.30 8.21 -31.40
C ARG A 64 6.86 9.32 -30.43
N HIS A 65 5.72 9.16 -29.78
CA HIS A 65 5.11 10.14 -28.85
C HIS A 65 4.98 9.62 -27.41
N GLY A 66 5.52 8.43 -27.11
CA GLY A 66 5.36 7.77 -25.81
C GLY A 66 3.92 7.26 -25.57
N MET A 67 3.72 6.65 -24.41
CA MET A 67 2.42 6.16 -23.95
C MET A 67 1.71 7.29 -23.18
N LYS A 68 0.45 7.55 -23.53
CA LYS A 68 -0.42 8.48 -22.79
C LYS A 68 -0.99 7.74 -21.57
N VAL A 69 -0.51 8.05 -20.39
CA VAL A 69 -0.98 7.46 -19.13
C VAL A 69 -1.72 8.51 -18.33
N LEU A 70 -2.92 8.17 -17.88
CA LEU A 70 -3.77 8.99 -17.02
C LEU A 70 -3.96 8.30 -15.68
N VAL A 71 -3.67 8.97 -14.56
CA VAL A 71 -4.02 8.54 -13.22
C VAL A 71 -5.23 9.33 -12.75
N VAL A 72 -6.28 8.63 -12.32
CA VAL A 72 -7.50 9.22 -11.77
C VAL A 72 -7.53 9.00 -10.27
N GLU A 73 -7.50 10.08 -9.49
CA GLU A 73 -7.62 10.05 -8.03
C GLU A 73 -8.82 10.91 -7.60
N ARG A 74 -9.72 10.33 -6.82
CA ARG A 74 -10.94 11.03 -6.40
C ARG A 74 -10.71 12.08 -5.30
N ASP A 75 -9.68 11.87 -4.46
CA ASP A 75 -9.36 12.76 -3.34
C ASP A 75 -7.94 13.30 -3.45
N PRO A 76 -7.76 14.51 -3.99
CA PRO A 76 -6.43 15.12 -4.14
C PRO A 76 -5.71 15.37 -2.81
N THR A 77 -6.44 15.35 -1.69
CA THR A 77 -5.87 15.49 -0.34
C THR A 77 -5.42 14.16 0.25
N TYR A 78 -5.82 13.03 -0.36
CA TYR A 78 -5.53 11.68 0.12
C TYR A 78 -6.02 11.39 1.54
N SER A 79 -7.04 12.12 2.02
CA SER A 79 -7.52 12.06 3.41
C SER A 79 -8.01 10.68 3.84
N ARG A 80 -8.39 9.85 2.88
CA ARG A 80 -8.89 8.47 3.08
C ARG A 80 -8.01 7.40 2.45
N ALA A 81 -6.88 7.77 1.86
CA ALA A 81 -6.00 6.83 1.18
C ALA A 81 -5.22 5.97 2.17
N SER A 82 -5.26 4.65 2.00
CA SER A 82 -4.52 3.69 2.83
C SER A 82 -3.03 4.00 2.91
N THR A 83 -2.46 4.51 1.82
CA THR A 83 -1.04 4.86 1.73
C THR A 83 -0.62 5.85 2.81
N VAL A 84 -1.29 7.00 2.90
CA VAL A 84 -0.87 8.09 3.79
C VAL A 84 -1.25 7.86 5.25
N LEU A 85 -2.20 6.96 5.49
CA LEU A 85 -2.65 6.58 6.83
C LEU A 85 -1.88 5.36 7.38
N SER A 86 -0.93 4.82 6.59
CA SER A 86 -0.09 3.69 6.96
C SER A 86 0.97 4.07 8.01
N VAL A 87 1.37 3.10 8.81
CA VAL A 87 2.49 3.22 9.76
C VAL A 87 3.88 3.13 9.12
N GLY A 88 3.96 2.84 7.82
CA GLY A 88 5.18 2.88 7.03
C GLY A 88 6.11 1.69 7.17
N GLY A 89 5.66 0.56 7.70
CA GLY A 89 6.51 -0.63 7.87
C GLY A 89 7.00 -1.23 6.55
N ILE A 90 8.24 -1.73 6.56
CA ILE A 90 8.83 -2.56 5.52
C ILE A 90 9.55 -3.75 6.16
N ARG A 91 9.27 -4.95 5.67
CA ARG A 91 9.82 -6.21 6.15
C ARG A 91 9.99 -7.20 5.02
N GLN A 92 10.84 -8.21 5.20
CA GLN A 92 10.98 -9.35 4.29
C GLN A 92 10.37 -10.63 4.88
N GLN A 93 9.90 -10.57 6.10
CA GLN A 93 9.39 -11.68 6.90
C GLN A 93 7.95 -12.04 6.49
N PHE A 94 7.83 -12.77 5.37
CA PHE A 94 6.59 -13.34 4.86
C PHE A 94 6.71 -14.85 4.73
N SER A 95 5.58 -15.56 4.56
CA SER A 95 5.51 -17.01 4.42
C SER A 95 5.30 -17.49 2.98
N LEU A 96 5.17 -16.56 2.03
CA LEU A 96 5.07 -16.86 0.61
C LEU A 96 6.27 -16.30 -0.16
N PRO A 97 6.89 -17.09 -1.04
CA PRO A 97 8.03 -16.65 -1.85
C PRO A 97 7.75 -15.37 -2.64
N GLU A 98 6.55 -15.24 -3.20
CA GLU A 98 6.14 -14.06 -3.97
C GLU A 98 6.21 -12.78 -3.12
N ASN A 99 5.70 -12.84 -1.89
CA ASN A 99 5.72 -11.70 -0.97
C ASN A 99 7.14 -11.35 -0.51
N ILE A 100 7.97 -12.37 -0.23
CA ILE A 100 9.39 -12.17 0.13
C ILE A 100 10.13 -11.49 -1.03
N ARG A 101 9.96 -11.99 -2.25
CA ARG A 101 10.62 -11.45 -3.45
C ARG A 101 10.15 -10.03 -3.76
N MET A 102 8.85 -9.74 -3.65
CA MET A 102 8.33 -8.38 -3.80
C MET A 102 8.93 -7.42 -2.77
N SER A 103 9.01 -7.84 -1.51
CA SER A 103 9.60 -7.02 -0.44
C SER A 103 11.09 -6.77 -0.65
N ARG A 104 11.85 -7.79 -1.06
CA ARG A 104 13.28 -7.63 -1.37
C ARG A 104 13.51 -6.70 -2.55
N PHE A 105 12.72 -6.84 -3.61
CA PHE A 105 12.75 -5.91 -4.75
C PHE A 105 12.45 -4.47 -4.28
N SER A 106 11.43 -4.31 -3.46
CA SER A 106 11.04 -2.98 -2.96
C SER A 106 12.10 -2.38 -2.04
N ALA A 107 12.73 -3.17 -1.18
CA ALA A 107 13.82 -2.71 -0.32
C ALA A 107 15.02 -2.21 -1.14
N SER A 108 15.41 -2.97 -2.19
CA SER A 108 16.45 -2.53 -3.12
C SER A 108 16.06 -1.24 -3.85
N PHE A 109 14.82 -1.15 -4.33
CA PHE A 109 14.31 0.07 -4.98
C PHE A 109 14.34 1.28 -4.06
N LEU A 110 13.96 1.12 -2.79
CA LEU A 110 13.96 2.21 -1.81
C LEU A 110 15.37 2.64 -1.41
N ARG A 111 16.35 1.72 -1.41
CA ARG A 111 17.75 2.04 -1.16
C ARG A 111 18.30 2.99 -2.24
N ASP A 112 17.90 2.74 -3.47
CA ASP A 112 18.35 3.49 -4.64
C ASP A 112 17.28 4.48 -5.13
N ILE A 113 16.40 4.95 -4.23
CA ILE A 113 15.22 5.74 -4.56
C ILE A 113 15.50 6.97 -5.42
N ASN A 114 16.63 7.64 -5.18
CA ASN A 114 17.01 8.84 -5.93
C ASN A 114 17.43 8.53 -7.36
N GLU A 115 17.97 7.34 -7.63
CA GLU A 115 18.29 6.90 -9.00
C GLU A 115 16.99 6.60 -9.76
N HIS A 116 15.99 6.04 -9.08
CA HIS A 116 14.70 5.70 -9.68
C HIS A 116 13.76 6.90 -9.80
N LEU A 117 13.55 7.61 -8.70
CA LEU A 117 12.50 8.63 -8.59
C LEU A 117 13.01 10.06 -8.53
N GLY A 118 14.32 10.29 -8.55
CA GLY A 118 14.91 11.62 -8.60
C GLY A 118 14.47 12.40 -9.84
N VAL A 119 14.09 13.66 -9.66
CA VAL A 119 13.72 14.60 -10.74
C VAL A 119 14.83 15.62 -10.87
N PRO A 120 15.35 15.90 -12.10
CA PRO A 120 16.39 16.91 -12.29
C PRO A 120 16.01 18.27 -11.73
N ASN A 121 16.93 18.92 -11.06
CA ASN A 121 16.78 20.23 -10.42
C ASN A 121 15.82 20.26 -9.19
N GLU A 122 15.42 19.09 -8.68
CA GLU A 122 14.68 18.99 -7.42
C GLU A 122 15.58 18.43 -6.30
N PRO A 123 15.28 18.74 -5.03
CA PRO A 123 16.06 18.20 -3.92
C PRO A 123 15.98 16.67 -3.88
N PRO A 124 17.01 15.99 -3.37
CA PRO A 124 17.01 14.55 -3.18
C PRO A 124 15.83 14.10 -2.31
N ILE A 125 15.33 12.90 -2.63
CA ILE A 125 14.24 12.27 -1.87
C ILE A 125 14.84 11.67 -0.59
N ASP A 126 14.30 12.07 0.55
CA ASP A 126 14.58 11.46 1.85
C ASP A 126 13.28 10.85 2.41
N ILE A 127 13.13 9.54 2.28
CA ILE A 127 11.98 8.80 2.82
C ILE A 127 12.08 8.58 4.33
N GLN A 128 13.10 9.13 4.99
CA GLN A 128 13.37 8.98 6.42
C GLN A 128 13.41 7.51 6.86
N PHE A 129 14.05 6.66 6.07
CA PHE A 129 14.13 5.23 6.36
C PHE A 129 14.85 4.99 7.68
N GLN A 130 14.22 4.20 8.55
CA GLN A 130 14.73 3.81 9.85
C GLN A 130 15.04 2.30 9.84
N PRO A 131 16.29 1.89 9.65
CA PRO A 131 16.70 0.49 9.56
C PRO A 131 16.84 -0.15 10.94
N SER A 132 15.81 -0.04 11.79
CA SER A 132 15.83 -0.58 13.16
C SER A 132 15.48 -2.07 13.21
N GLY A 133 15.22 -2.68 12.06
CA GLY A 133 14.81 -4.07 11.95
C GLY A 133 13.32 -4.29 12.24
N TYR A 134 12.91 -5.53 12.05
CA TYR A 134 11.54 -5.98 12.30
C TYR A 134 11.58 -7.24 13.18
N LEU A 135 10.80 -7.26 14.24
CA LEU A 135 10.82 -8.31 15.26
C LEU A 135 9.44 -8.96 15.39
N PHE A 136 9.35 -10.25 15.07
CA PHE A 136 8.18 -11.06 15.35
C PHE A 136 8.40 -11.96 16.54
N LEU A 137 7.42 -12.03 17.43
CA LEU A 137 7.41 -12.91 18.57
C LEU A 137 6.45 -14.05 18.36
N ALA A 138 6.84 -15.27 18.71
CA ALA A 138 5.97 -16.43 18.67
C ALA A 138 5.88 -17.12 20.04
N SER A 139 4.67 -17.52 20.40
CA SER A 139 4.40 -18.41 21.51
C SER A 139 4.86 -19.83 21.23
N GLN A 140 4.78 -20.73 22.20
CA GLN A 140 5.10 -22.15 22.02
C GLN A 140 4.29 -22.80 20.88
N GLU A 141 3.05 -22.37 20.70
CA GLU A 141 2.17 -22.87 19.65
C GLU A 141 2.60 -22.40 18.25
N GLY A 142 3.07 -21.17 18.15
CA GLY A 142 3.50 -20.56 16.88
C GLY A 142 4.96 -20.84 16.50
N ALA A 143 5.78 -21.37 17.41
CA ALA A 143 7.22 -21.47 17.24
C ALA A 143 7.64 -22.29 16.02
N ALA A 144 7.12 -23.49 15.84
CA ALA A 144 7.48 -24.37 14.72
C ALA A 144 7.14 -23.74 13.38
N LYS A 145 6.00 -23.03 13.29
CA LYS A 145 5.59 -22.30 12.09
C LYS A 145 6.54 -21.14 11.79
N LEU A 146 6.92 -20.37 12.81
CA LEU A 146 7.86 -19.27 12.63
C LEU A 146 9.25 -19.77 12.18
N GLU A 147 9.75 -20.85 12.76
CA GLU A 147 11.04 -21.47 12.38
C GLU A 147 11.04 -21.93 10.92
N ALA A 148 9.99 -22.64 10.49
CA ALA A 148 9.84 -23.06 9.10
C ALA A 148 9.75 -21.86 8.12
N THR A 149 9.05 -20.82 8.53
CA THR A 149 8.93 -19.58 7.75
C THR A 149 10.26 -18.85 7.62
N VAL A 150 11.06 -18.77 8.70
CA VAL A 150 12.40 -18.16 8.67
C VAL A 150 13.34 -18.95 7.74
N GLN A 151 13.22 -20.28 7.71
CA GLN A 151 14.03 -21.07 6.77
C GLN A 151 13.69 -20.69 5.32
N LEU A 152 12.41 -20.62 4.97
CA LEU A 152 11.98 -20.16 3.64
C LEU A 152 12.50 -18.75 3.32
N GLN A 153 12.42 -17.81 4.28
CA GLN A 153 12.91 -16.45 4.10
C GLN A 153 14.40 -16.42 3.78
N ARG A 154 15.20 -17.24 4.48
CA ARG A 154 16.64 -17.38 4.21
C ARG A 154 16.92 -18.00 2.85
N ASP A 155 16.17 -19.02 2.46
CA ASP A 155 16.28 -19.65 1.15
C ASP A 155 15.97 -18.67 0.01
N GLU A 156 15.04 -17.75 0.25
CA GLU A 156 14.73 -16.62 -0.65
C GLU A 156 15.71 -15.44 -0.48
N GLY A 157 16.73 -15.56 0.38
CA GLY A 157 17.83 -14.61 0.56
C GLY A 157 17.56 -13.44 1.49
N ALA A 158 16.51 -13.51 2.32
CA ALA A 158 16.28 -12.53 3.38
C ALA A 158 17.26 -12.76 4.56
N GLN A 159 17.72 -11.66 5.16
CA GLN A 159 18.64 -11.69 6.31
C GLN A 159 17.86 -11.70 7.62
N VAL A 160 17.40 -12.87 8.03
CA VAL A 160 16.58 -13.05 9.24
C VAL A 160 17.26 -14.03 10.20
N VAL A 161 17.26 -13.72 11.49
CA VAL A 161 17.77 -14.58 12.55
C VAL A 161 16.67 -15.00 13.51
N LEU A 162 16.79 -16.22 14.03
CA LEU A 162 15.98 -16.68 15.15
C LEU A 162 16.70 -16.34 16.46
N LEU A 163 15.94 -15.85 17.43
CA LEU A 163 16.41 -15.52 18.77
C LEU A 163 15.64 -16.36 19.80
N SER A 164 16.39 -17.04 20.67
CA SER A 164 15.81 -17.65 21.87
C SER A 164 15.34 -16.56 22.85
N PRO A 165 14.48 -16.87 23.83
CA PRO A 165 14.04 -15.88 24.83
C PRO A 165 15.21 -15.23 25.57
N THR A 166 16.29 -15.98 25.84
CA THR A 166 17.51 -15.43 26.48
C THR A 166 18.21 -14.43 25.56
N GLN A 167 18.47 -14.78 24.31
CA GLN A 167 19.08 -13.89 23.32
C GLN A 167 18.21 -12.65 23.04
N LEU A 168 16.89 -12.83 23.02
CA LEU A 168 15.93 -11.76 22.87
C LEU A 168 16.04 -10.76 24.03
N LYS A 169 16.09 -11.25 25.27
CA LYS A 169 16.23 -10.44 26.48
C LYS A 169 17.59 -9.73 26.58
N GLU A 170 18.65 -10.39 26.13
CA GLU A 170 19.99 -9.78 26.06
C GLU A 170 20.02 -8.64 25.04
N LYS A 171 19.41 -8.84 23.86
CA LYS A 171 19.37 -7.84 22.79
C LYS A 171 18.42 -6.68 23.10
N PHE A 172 17.26 -6.97 23.69
CA PHE A 172 16.21 -6.03 24.04
C PHE A 172 15.82 -6.14 25.52
N PRO A 173 16.59 -5.56 26.43
CA PRO A 173 16.38 -5.72 27.90
C PRO A 173 15.02 -5.22 28.40
N TRP A 174 14.38 -4.33 27.65
CA TRP A 174 13.07 -3.74 27.96
C TRP A 174 11.88 -4.68 27.68
N ILE A 175 12.08 -5.79 26.95
CA ILE A 175 11.00 -6.68 26.53
C ILE A 175 10.68 -7.73 27.61
N ASN A 176 9.41 -8.03 27.84
CA ASN A 176 8.98 -9.20 28.60
C ASN A 176 8.94 -10.41 27.67
N THR A 177 9.56 -11.52 28.07
CA THR A 177 9.71 -12.74 27.27
C THR A 177 8.95 -13.94 27.82
N GLU A 178 8.10 -13.75 28.83
CA GLU A 178 7.48 -14.83 29.61
C GLU A 178 6.68 -15.83 28.75
N ASP A 179 6.00 -15.35 27.72
CA ASP A 179 5.17 -16.15 26.80
C ASP A 179 5.80 -16.34 25.41
N VAL A 180 7.08 -15.96 25.28
CA VAL A 180 7.81 -16.07 24.00
C VAL A 180 8.61 -17.35 23.97
N ALA A 181 8.39 -18.22 22.98
CA ALA A 181 9.19 -19.41 22.74
C ALA A 181 10.36 -19.13 21.78
N VAL A 182 10.13 -18.32 20.77
CA VAL A 182 11.13 -17.93 19.77
C VAL A 182 10.73 -16.57 19.17
N ALA A 183 11.73 -15.84 18.71
CA ALA A 183 11.51 -14.62 17.95
C ALA A 183 12.25 -14.67 16.61
N SER A 184 11.73 -14.03 15.57
CA SER A 184 12.47 -13.76 14.35
C SER A 184 12.79 -12.28 14.25
N TYR A 185 14.03 -11.97 13.86
CA TYR A 185 14.51 -10.60 13.74
C TYR A 185 15.19 -10.38 12.40
N GLY A 186 14.64 -9.47 11.62
CA GLY A 186 15.22 -9.04 10.35
C GLY A 186 16.34 -8.05 10.56
N LEU A 187 17.50 -8.30 9.95
CA LEU A 187 18.73 -7.57 10.17
C LEU A 187 18.94 -6.43 9.19
N GLU A 188 18.55 -6.63 7.94
CA GLU A 188 18.80 -5.69 6.85
C GLU A 188 17.52 -5.37 6.10
N ASP A 189 17.44 -4.15 5.60
CA ASP A 189 16.35 -3.66 4.76
C ASP A 189 14.94 -3.75 5.40
N GLU A 190 14.90 -3.79 6.72
CA GLU A 190 13.67 -3.86 7.51
C GLU A 190 13.56 -2.71 8.52
N GLY A 191 12.35 -2.23 8.72
CA GLY A 191 12.07 -1.11 9.60
C GLY A 191 10.85 -0.32 9.14
N TRP A 192 10.97 0.98 9.02
CA TRP A 192 9.89 1.85 8.53
C TRP A 192 10.41 3.09 7.84
N PHE A 193 9.55 3.72 7.06
CA PHE A 193 9.83 4.95 6.31
C PHE A 193 8.58 5.84 6.23
N ASP A 194 8.71 7.05 5.69
CA ASP A 194 7.59 7.97 5.50
C ASP A 194 6.77 7.62 4.24
N PRO A 195 5.51 7.14 4.40
CA PRO A 195 4.65 6.77 3.28
C PRO A 195 4.28 7.94 2.37
N TRP A 196 4.11 9.14 2.93
CA TRP A 196 3.76 10.33 2.18
C TRP A 196 4.85 10.73 1.21
N THR A 197 6.09 10.69 1.66
CA THR A 197 7.25 11.01 0.82
C THR A 197 7.37 10.01 -0.34
N LEU A 198 7.16 8.71 -0.10
CA LEU A 198 7.19 7.71 -1.17
C LEU A 198 6.09 7.95 -2.21
N LEU A 199 4.85 8.19 -1.76
CA LEU A 199 3.72 8.50 -2.65
C LEU A 199 4.04 9.71 -3.54
N ASN A 200 4.52 10.81 -2.93
CA ASN A 200 4.85 12.03 -3.65
C ASN A 200 6.03 11.83 -4.60
N ALA A 201 7.03 11.04 -4.23
CA ALA A 201 8.17 10.74 -5.08
C ALA A 201 7.72 10.02 -6.37
N PHE A 202 6.90 8.98 -6.27
CA PHE A 202 6.31 8.32 -7.43
C PHE A 202 5.47 9.29 -8.27
N ARG A 203 4.57 10.05 -7.65
CA ARG A 203 3.71 11.01 -8.33
C ARG A 203 4.53 12.06 -9.10
N ARG A 204 5.49 12.70 -8.45
CA ARG A 204 6.37 13.71 -9.05
C ARG A 204 7.15 13.14 -10.22
N LYS A 205 7.78 11.98 -10.05
CA LYS A 205 8.53 11.32 -11.11
C LYS A 205 7.64 10.94 -12.29
N ALA A 206 6.52 10.27 -12.05
CA ALA A 206 5.59 9.88 -13.10
C ALA A 206 5.07 11.11 -13.88
N THR A 207 4.70 12.18 -13.17
CA THR A 207 4.27 13.44 -13.79
C THR A 207 5.39 14.09 -14.61
N SER A 208 6.64 14.09 -14.12
CA SER A 208 7.80 14.59 -14.89
C SER A 208 8.06 13.79 -16.17
N LEU A 209 7.61 12.53 -16.21
CA LEU A 209 7.66 11.66 -17.40
C LEU A 209 6.44 11.80 -18.32
N GLY A 210 5.53 12.73 -18.01
CA GLY A 210 4.36 13.03 -18.84
C GLY A 210 3.10 12.22 -18.50
N VAL A 211 3.01 11.65 -17.28
CA VAL A 211 1.75 11.08 -16.78
C VAL A 211 0.80 12.22 -16.42
N HIS A 212 -0.43 12.14 -16.93
CA HIS A 212 -1.50 13.05 -16.54
C HIS A 212 -2.09 12.65 -15.19
N ASN A 213 -2.31 13.64 -14.31
CA ASN A 213 -3.01 13.48 -13.05
C ASN A 213 -4.36 14.18 -13.14
N CYS A 214 -5.42 13.45 -12.93
CA CYS A 214 -6.78 13.97 -12.89
C CYS A 214 -7.40 13.76 -11.51
N CYS A 215 -7.91 14.82 -10.91
CA CYS A 215 -8.71 14.75 -9.69
C CYS A 215 -10.17 14.53 -10.09
N GLY A 216 -10.64 13.30 -10.01
CA GLY A 216 -11.99 12.92 -10.39
C GLY A 216 -12.35 11.52 -9.93
N GLU A 217 -13.64 11.20 -9.98
CA GLU A 217 -14.15 9.88 -9.65
C GLU A 217 -14.46 9.10 -10.93
N PHE A 218 -13.90 7.90 -11.05
CA PHE A 218 -14.21 6.99 -12.14
C PHE A 218 -15.62 6.41 -11.93
N CYS A 219 -16.58 6.79 -12.79
CA CYS A 219 -17.99 6.52 -12.54
C CYS A 219 -18.58 5.39 -13.37
N SER A 220 -18.03 5.16 -14.59
CA SER A 220 -18.57 4.12 -15.44
C SER A 220 -17.51 3.48 -16.31
N TRP A 221 -17.74 2.20 -16.58
CA TRP A 221 -16.92 1.46 -17.53
C TRP A 221 -17.33 1.82 -18.96
N PRO A 222 -16.38 1.85 -19.90
CA PRO A 222 -16.70 1.97 -21.31
C PRO A 222 -17.60 0.82 -21.73
N CYS A 223 -18.49 1.08 -22.71
CA CYS A 223 -19.36 0.06 -23.27
C CYS A 223 -18.55 -1.14 -23.75
N MET A 224 -19.06 -2.36 -23.55
CA MET A 224 -18.35 -3.58 -23.92
C MET A 224 -18.66 -3.98 -25.35
N CYS A 225 -17.62 -4.23 -26.14
CA CYS A 225 -17.73 -4.82 -27.47
C CYS A 225 -17.20 -6.25 -27.46
N SER A 226 -17.88 -7.13 -28.19
CA SER A 226 -17.38 -8.47 -28.49
C SER A 226 -16.75 -8.48 -29.87
N TRP A 227 -15.46 -8.78 -29.95
CA TRP A 227 -14.78 -9.03 -31.22
C TRP A 227 -14.09 -10.39 -31.13
N ASN A 228 -14.37 -11.26 -32.10
CA ASN A 228 -13.83 -12.63 -32.18
C ASN A 228 -14.00 -13.48 -30.91
N LYS A 229 -15.15 -13.39 -30.22
CA LYS A 229 -15.48 -14.07 -28.97
C LYS A 229 -14.70 -13.61 -27.72
N THR A 230 -13.85 -12.60 -27.83
CA THR A 230 -13.16 -11.97 -26.71
C THR A 230 -13.87 -10.69 -26.35
N LEU A 231 -14.15 -10.51 -25.06
CA LEU A 231 -14.77 -9.30 -24.53
C LEU A 231 -13.67 -8.28 -24.24
N GLN A 232 -13.74 -7.13 -24.89
CA GLN A 232 -12.87 -6.00 -24.61
C GLN A 232 -13.70 -4.88 -24.00
N VAL A 233 -13.12 -4.19 -23.03
CA VAL A 233 -13.62 -2.87 -22.63
C VAL A 233 -13.41 -1.98 -23.84
N CYS A 234 -14.52 -1.60 -24.52
CA CYS A 234 -14.41 -0.88 -25.76
C CYS A 234 -13.86 0.52 -25.57
N ALA A 235 -13.32 1.07 -26.68
CA ALA A 235 -12.86 2.45 -26.79
C ALA A 235 -13.98 3.51 -26.69
N HIS A 236 -15.14 3.20 -26.10
CA HIS A 236 -16.09 4.21 -25.68
C HIS A 236 -15.58 4.90 -24.44
N PRO A 237 -15.82 6.20 -24.28
CA PRO A 237 -15.21 6.98 -23.20
C PRO A 237 -15.62 6.46 -21.82
N SER A 238 -14.64 6.16 -20.99
CA SER A 238 -14.82 6.07 -19.54
C SER A 238 -15.33 7.42 -19.04
N GLN A 239 -16.33 7.42 -18.17
CA GLN A 239 -16.81 8.68 -17.60
C GLN A 239 -16.10 8.97 -16.28
N ILE A 240 -15.46 10.13 -16.22
CA ILE A 240 -14.82 10.64 -15.01
C ILE A 240 -15.67 11.79 -14.50
N TYR A 241 -16.19 11.64 -13.29
CA TYR A 241 -16.90 12.71 -12.61
C TYR A 241 -15.91 13.70 -12.05
N MET A 242 -16.09 14.98 -12.39
CA MET A 242 -15.26 16.08 -11.91
C MET A 242 -15.99 16.82 -10.79
N PRO A 243 -15.57 16.64 -9.51
CA PRO A 243 -16.26 17.22 -8.36
C PRO A 243 -16.39 18.74 -8.40
N ASP A 244 -15.36 19.42 -8.92
CA ASP A 244 -15.30 20.87 -8.95
C ASP A 244 -16.25 21.49 -9.97
N SER A 245 -16.45 20.84 -11.12
CA SER A 245 -17.36 21.33 -12.20
C SER A 245 -18.72 20.66 -12.19
N LEU A 246 -18.90 19.58 -11.43
CA LEU A 246 -20.10 18.71 -11.42
C LEU A 246 -20.43 18.12 -12.79
N GLU A 247 -19.41 17.91 -13.62
CA GLU A 247 -19.54 17.40 -14.99
C GLU A 247 -18.92 16.02 -15.14
N TYR A 248 -19.43 15.25 -16.12
CA TYR A 248 -18.83 14.00 -16.56
C TYR A 248 -17.96 14.26 -17.79
N GLN A 249 -16.68 13.94 -17.68
CA GLN A 249 -15.74 14.04 -18.79
C GLN A 249 -15.48 12.65 -19.38
N PRO A 250 -15.76 12.43 -20.66
CA PRO A 250 -15.47 11.18 -21.32
C PRO A 250 -13.97 11.07 -21.68
N VAL A 251 -13.38 9.90 -21.41
CA VAL A 251 -11.99 9.58 -21.79
C VAL A 251 -11.97 8.27 -22.56
N ALA A 252 -11.56 8.30 -23.82
CA ALA A 252 -11.32 7.09 -24.58
C ALA A 252 -10.02 6.44 -24.10
N CYS A 253 -10.03 5.13 -23.78
CA CYS A 253 -8.83 4.43 -23.34
C CYS A 253 -8.74 3.01 -23.88
N SER A 254 -7.51 2.53 -24.10
CA SER A 254 -7.25 1.17 -24.57
C SER A 254 -7.13 0.17 -23.42
N ILE A 255 -6.58 0.58 -22.30
CA ILE A 255 -6.30 -0.27 -21.14
C ILE A 255 -6.74 0.45 -19.86
N VAL A 256 -7.31 -0.29 -18.93
CA VAL A 256 -7.63 0.18 -17.58
C VAL A 256 -6.88 -0.66 -16.56
N VAL A 257 -6.25 0.01 -15.60
CA VAL A 257 -5.66 -0.64 -14.42
C VAL A 257 -6.46 -0.25 -13.19
N ASN A 258 -7.11 -1.22 -12.55
CA ASN A 258 -7.81 -1.03 -11.30
C ASN A 258 -6.80 -1.12 -10.13
N ALA A 259 -6.40 0.03 -9.64
CA ALA A 259 -5.54 0.22 -8.45
C ALA A 259 -6.29 1.00 -7.35
N ALA A 260 -7.62 0.85 -7.30
CA ALA A 260 -8.51 1.62 -6.42
C ALA A 260 -8.48 1.15 -4.95
N GLY A 261 -7.49 0.35 -4.56
CA GLY A 261 -7.27 -0.09 -3.17
C GLY A 261 -8.52 -0.74 -2.57
N ALA A 262 -8.97 -0.24 -1.44
CA ALA A 262 -10.13 -0.77 -0.71
C ALA A 262 -11.45 -0.74 -1.50
N TRP A 263 -11.52 0.08 -2.56
CA TRP A 263 -12.71 0.18 -3.42
C TRP A 263 -12.59 -0.61 -4.73
N ALA A 264 -11.52 -1.38 -4.91
CA ALA A 264 -11.27 -2.12 -6.14
C ALA A 264 -12.38 -3.13 -6.47
N GLY A 265 -12.94 -3.82 -5.46
CA GLY A 265 -14.08 -4.72 -5.61
C GLY A 265 -15.33 -3.97 -6.08
N LYS A 266 -15.67 -2.87 -5.38
CA LYS A 266 -16.82 -2.03 -5.72
C LYS A 266 -16.73 -1.42 -7.12
N LEU A 267 -15.51 -1.09 -7.57
CA LEU A 267 -15.30 -0.57 -8.91
C LEU A 267 -15.72 -1.58 -10.00
N LEU A 268 -15.52 -2.87 -9.79
CA LEU A 268 -15.95 -3.92 -10.72
C LEU A 268 -17.47 -4.20 -10.68
N GLU A 269 -18.16 -3.72 -9.66
CA GLU A 269 -19.62 -3.79 -9.54
C GLU A 269 -20.33 -2.58 -10.15
N ALA A 270 -19.57 -1.55 -10.54
CA ALA A 270 -20.13 -0.31 -11.10
C ALA A 270 -20.81 -0.53 -12.45
N ASP A 271 -21.74 0.35 -12.78
CA ASP A 271 -22.54 0.29 -13.99
C ASP A 271 -21.68 0.19 -15.26
N GLY A 272 -22.14 -0.66 -16.20
CA GLY A 272 -21.49 -0.89 -17.49
C GLY A 272 -20.76 -2.22 -17.63
N LEU A 273 -20.44 -2.93 -16.53
CA LEU A 273 -19.96 -4.31 -16.59
C LEU A 273 -21.12 -5.28 -16.39
N PRO A 274 -21.38 -6.20 -17.34
CA PRO A 274 -22.39 -7.25 -17.13
C PRO A 274 -22.00 -8.11 -15.93
N GLY A 275 -22.88 -8.24 -14.93
CA GLY A 275 -22.61 -8.94 -13.66
C GLY A 275 -22.12 -10.40 -13.79
N LYS A 276 -22.34 -11.03 -14.96
CA LYS A 276 -21.79 -12.38 -15.26
C LYS A 276 -20.29 -12.39 -15.57
N LEU A 277 -19.68 -11.25 -15.87
CA LEU A 277 -18.25 -11.18 -16.23
C LEU A 277 -17.33 -11.11 -15.01
N CYS A 278 -17.85 -10.60 -13.90
CA CYS A 278 -17.13 -10.52 -12.62
C CYS A 278 -17.53 -11.66 -11.68
N GLN A 279 -17.65 -12.89 -12.20
CA GLN A 279 -17.87 -14.08 -11.38
C GLN A 279 -16.62 -14.96 -11.37
N PRO A 280 -16.07 -15.31 -10.19
CA PRO A 280 -16.48 -14.81 -8.86
C PRO A 280 -16.26 -13.29 -8.70
N PRO A 281 -16.97 -12.61 -7.79
CA PRO A 281 -16.72 -11.21 -7.51
C PRO A 281 -15.30 -11.03 -6.97
N LEU A 282 -14.68 -9.87 -7.24
CA LEU A 282 -13.36 -9.56 -6.67
C LEU A 282 -13.48 -9.42 -5.14
N PRO A 283 -12.84 -10.29 -4.36
CA PRO A 283 -13.07 -10.38 -2.91
C PRO A 283 -12.31 -9.29 -2.12
N ILE A 284 -12.37 -8.04 -2.58
CA ILE A 284 -11.67 -6.91 -1.96
C ILE A 284 -12.69 -5.95 -1.38
N GLN A 285 -12.57 -5.67 -0.08
CA GLN A 285 -13.44 -4.77 0.65
C GLN A 285 -12.66 -3.88 1.61
N PRO A 286 -13.17 -2.69 1.97
CA PRO A 286 -12.55 -1.85 2.99
C PRO A 286 -12.68 -2.50 4.38
N ARG A 287 -11.59 -2.54 5.13
CA ARG A 287 -11.55 -2.86 6.55
C ARG A 287 -10.91 -1.69 7.30
N LYS A 288 -11.57 -1.21 8.36
CA LYS A 288 -11.06 -0.09 9.15
C LYS A 288 -10.02 -0.59 10.16
N ARG A 289 -8.90 0.12 10.27
CA ARG A 289 -7.81 -0.17 11.21
C ARG A 289 -7.43 1.08 11.98
N TYR A 290 -7.32 0.95 13.30
CA TYR A 290 -6.91 2.03 14.17
C TYR A 290 -5.41 2.06 14.34
N VAL A 291 -4.85 3.26 14.35
CA VAL A 291 -3.46 3.52 14.72
C VAL A 291 -3.46 4.55 15.85
N PHE A 292 -2.75 4.22 16.89
CA PHE A 292 -2.60 5.08 18.06
C PHE A 292 -1.18 5.59 18.17
N SER A 293 -1.03 6.83 18.63
CA SER A 293 0.28 7.39 18.97
C SER A 293 0.33 7.70 20.46
N TRP A 294 1.45 7.37 21.09
CA TRP A 294 1.66 7.61 22.51
C TRP A 294 3.06 8.07 22.79
N HIS A 295 3.24 8.66 23.97
CA HIS A 295 4.51 9.09 24.51
C HIS A 295 4.85 8.28 25.76
N CYS A 296 6.06 7.74 25.83
CA CYS A 296 6.64 7.05 26.95
C CYS A 296 8.16 7.31 26.96
N PRO A 297 8.65 8.26 27.76
CA PRO A 297 10.09 8.60 27.80
C PRO A 297 10.96 7.41 28.22
N ASP A 298 10.45 6.59 29.13
CA ASP A 298 11.14 5.41 29.69
C ASP A 298 10.94 4.14 28.83
N GLY A 299 10.39 4.31 27.62
CA GLY A 299 10.16 3.20 26.68
C GLY A 299 11.44 2.70 26.00
N PRO A 300 11.31 1.78 25.03
CA PRO A 300 12.42 1.12 24.34
C PRO A 300 13.49 2.03 23.71
N GLY A 301 13.16 3.29 23.43
CA GLY A 301 14.10 4.25 22.87
C GLY A 301 14.55 3.95 21.44
N LEU A 302 15.81 4.31 21.13
CA LEU A 302 16.34 4.21 19.76
C LEU A 302 16.58 2.78 19.28
N SER A 303 16.75 1.82 20.19
CA SER A 303 16.94 0.41 19.88
C SER A 303 15.63 -0.34 19.58
N CYS A 304 14.49 0.35 19.58
CA CYS A 304 13.19 -0.24 19.31
C CYS A 304 13.09 -0.66 17.84
N PRO A 305 12.94 -1.96 17.51
CA PRO A 305 12.56 -2.39 16.18
C PRO A 305 11.07 -2.12 15.93
N PHE A 306 10.61 -2.35 14.71
CA PHE A 306 9.18 -2.56 14.48
C PHE A 306 8.82 -3.92 15.10
N LEU A 307 8.00 -3.95 16.13
CA LEU A 307 7.66 -5.18 16.86
C LEU A 307 6.23 -5.62 16.56
N VAL A 308 6.08 -6.92 16.35
CA VAL A 308 4.79 -7.63 16.31
C VAL A 308 4.77 -8.65 17.43
N ASP A 309 3.81 -8.47 18.32
CA ASP A 309 3.61 -9.28 19.52
C ASP A 309 2.89 -10.61 19.23
N THR A 310 3.00 -11.59 20.11
CA THR A 310 2.26 -12.87 20.06
C THR A 310 0.73 -12.67 20.03
N SER A 311 0.24 -11.56 20.57
CA SER A 311 -1.18 -11.17 20.56
C SER A 311 -1.65 -10.49 19.28
N GLY A 312 -0.75 -10.21 18.32
CA GLY A 312 -1.04 -9.43 17.13
C GLY A 312 -0.94 -7.91 17.32
N ALA A 313 -0.71 -7.43 18.55
CA ALA A 313 -0.40 -6.02 18.78
C ALA A 313 0.95 -5.67 18.15
N TYR A 314 1.05 -4.53 17.52
CA TYR A 314 2.29 -4.06 16.91
C TYR A 314 2.60 -2.63 17.29
N PHE A 315 3.88 -2.31 17.32
CA PHE A 315 4.31 -0.92 17.50
C PHE A 315 5.71 -0.68 16.95
N ARG A 316 5.99 0.58 16.70
CA ARG A 316 7.31 1.09 16.37
C ARG A 316 7.57 2.43 17.07
N ARG A 317 8.84 2.78 17.12
CA ARG A 317 9.26 4.13 17.52
C ARG A 317 8.79 5.18 16.50
N ASP A 318 8.50 6.38 16.97
CA ASP A 318 8.19 7.55 16.14
C ASP A 318 9.08 8.74 16.54
N GLY A 319 10.05 9.05 15.71
CA GLY A 319 11.07 10.05 16.02
C GLY A 319 12.01 9.60 17.15
N ILE A 320 12.64 10.56 17.83
CA ILE A 320 13.70 10.34 18.82
C ILE A 320 13.28 10.67 20.27
N ALA A 321 12.07 11.22 20.45
CA ALA A 321 11.64 11.82 21.72
C ALA A 321 10.72 10.92 22.56
N GLY A 322 10.89 9.58 22.50
CA GLY A 322 10.08 8.64 23.27
C GLY A 322 8.62 8.55 22.79
N ASN A 323 8.36 8.82 21.52
CA ASN A 323 7.06 8.63 20.90
C ASN A 323 7.01 7.29 20.17
N TYR A 324 5.82 6.70 20.12
CA TYR A 324 5.57 5.42 19.49
C TYR A 324 4.24 5.47 18.71
N LEU A 325 4.15 4.63 17.70
CA LEU A 325 2.94 4.36 16.93
C LEU A 325 2.65 2.87 16.96
N GLY A 326 1.38 2.50 17.01
CA GLY A 326 1.02 1.10 16.95
C GLY A 326 -0.48 0.87 16.86
N GLY A 327 -0.83 -0.38 16.74
CA GLY A 327 -2.21 -0.82 16.60
C GLY A 327 -2.32 -2.33 16.76
N MET A 328 -3.49 -2.83 16.46
CA MET A 328 -3.81 -4.26 16.41
C MET A 328 -5.01 -4.46 15.52
N SER A 329 -5.03 -5.53 14.73
CA SER A 329 -6.23 -5.92 13.99
C SER A 329 -7.26 -6.54 14.95
N PRO A 330 -8.53 -6.15 14.88
CA PRO A 330 -9.58 -6.80 15.65
C PRO A 330 -9.87 -8.21 15.13
N PRO A 331 -10.45 -9.09 15.92
CA PRO A 331 -11.01 -10.35 15.42
C PRO A 331 -12.13 -10.07 14.40
N GLU A 332 -12.42 -11.04 13.56
CA GLU A 332 -13.35 -10.83 12.43
C GLU A 332 -14.78 -10.50 12.88
N GLU A 333 -15.19 -11.00 14.04
CA GLU A 333 -16.50 -10.74 14.67
C GLU A 333 -16.62 -9.31 15.20
N GLU A 334 -15.50 -8.64 15.46
CA GLU A 334 -15.44 -7.29 16.05
C GLU A 334 -14.97 -6.23 15.02
N GLU A 335 -15.03 -6.55 13.72
CA GLU A 335 -14.61 -5.61 12.68
C GLU A 335 -15.41 -4.31 12.74
N PRO A 336 -14.77 -3.15 12.88
CA PRO A 336 -15.44 -1.87 12.94
C PRO A 336 -16.07 -1.49 11.61
N ASP A 337 -17.19 -0.75 11.68
CA ASP A 337 -17.89 -0.23 10.49
C ASP A 337 -16.93 0.66 9.66
N PRO A 338 -16.70 0.34 8.37
CA PRO A 338 -15.84 1.10 7.50
C PRO A 338 -16.51 2.33 6.86
N SER A 339 -17.72 2.70 7.24
CA SER A 339 -18.46 3.83 6.65
C SER A 339 -17.77 5.16 6.86
N ASP A 340 -17.05 5.32 7.97
CA ASP A 340 -16.23 6.48 8.29
C ASP A 340 -14.86 6.08 8.87
N LEU A 341 -14.02 7.08 9.17
CA LEU A 341 -12.71 6.92 9.82
C LEU A 341 -12.72 7.42 11.27
N SER A 342 -13.87 7.42 11.94
CA SER A 342 -13.94 7.67 13.38
C SER A 342 -13.14 6.61 14.15
N VAL A 343 -12.46 7.04 15.22
CA VAL A 343 -11.65 6.16 16.06
C VAL A 343 -12.41 5.80 17.32
N ASP A 344 -12.46 4.52 17.62
CA ASP A 344 -12.87 4.03 18.91
C ASP A 344 -11.69 4.13 19.90
N HIS A 345 -11.78 5.04 20.85
CA HIS A 345 -10.74 5.25 21.85
C HIS A 345 -10.78 4.20 22.98
N ASP A 346 -11.92 3.59 23.23
CA ASP A 346 -12.07 2.55 24.24
C ASP A 346 -11.33 1.28 23.79
N TYR A 347 -11.25 1.02 22.47
CA TYR A 347 -10.46 -0.07 21.90
C TYR A 347 -8.97 -0.01 22.32
N PHE A 348 -8.39 1.20 22.42
CA PHE A 348 -7.02 1.33 22.95
C PHE A 348 -6.93 0.89 24.39
N GLN A 349 -7.83 1.35 25.24
CA GLN A 349 -7.78 1.09 26.69
C GLN A 349 -8.05 -0.38 27.02
N GLU A 350 -9.01 -0.97 26.32
CA GLU A 350 -9.52 -2.32 26.67
C GLU A 350 -8.74 -3.41 25.94
N GLN A 351 -8.31 -3.18 24.69
CA GLN A 351 -7.72 -4.20 23.84
C GLN A 351 -6.23 -4.04 23.63
N LEU A 352 -5.76 -2.84 23.28
CA LEU A 352 -4.39 -2.66 22.83
C LEU A 352 -3.43 -2.39 24.00
N TRP A 353 -3.73 -1.44 24.88
CA TRP A 353 -2.83 -1.03 25.97
C TRP A 353 -2.44 -2.17 26.92
N PRO A 354 -3.33 -3.07 27.39
CA PRO A 354 -2.94 -4.17 28.27
C PRO A 354 -1.90 -5.10 27.63
N ARG A 355 -2.01 -5.34 26.31
CA ARG A 355 -1.06 -6.16 25.55
C ARG A 355 0.29 -5.49 25.41
N LEU A 356 0.29 -4.18 25.09
CA LEU A 356 1.50 -3.38 25.00
C LEU A 356 2.22 -3.30 26.35
N ALA A 357 1.52 -3.03 27.45
CA ALA A 357 2.09 -2.93 28.80
C ALA A 357 2.65 -4.27 29.29
N ARG A 358 1.96 -5.39 28.98
CA ARG A 358 2.49 -6.73 29.27
C ARG A 358 3.81 -6.98 28.54
N ARG A 359 3.92 -6.60 27.25
CA ARG A 359 5.12 -6.81 26.43
C ARG A 359 6.25 -5.87 26.81
N VAL A 360 5.93 -4.62 27.08
CA VAL A 360 6.87 -3.55 27.44
C VAL A 360 6.41 -2.93 28.76
N PRO A 361 6.92 -3.38 29.92
CA PRO A 361 6.41 -2.92 31.21
C PRO A 361 6.44 -1.40 31.42
N SER A 362 7.40 -0.69 30.83
CA SER A 362 7.41 0.79 30.88
C SER A 362 6.20 1.44 30.20
N PHE A 363 5.48 0.74 29.33
CA PHE A 363 4.25 1.25 28.72
C PHE A 363 3.04 1.27 29.66
N GLU A 364 3.16 0.78 30.90
CA GLU A 364 2.15 1.04 31.95
C GLU A 364 1.96 2.55 32.19
N SER A 365 3.03 3.35 32.02
CA SER A 365 3.03 4.79 32.23
C SER A 365 2.88 5.62 30.94
N LEU A 366 2.58 5.00 29.81
CA LEU A 366 2.43 5.71 28.55
C LEU A 366 1.29 6.74 28.57
N ARG A 367 1.38 7.74 27.68
CA ARG A 367 0.34 8.76 27.48
C ARG A 367 -0.06 8.82 26.04
N VAL A 368 -1.31 8.49 25.73
CA VAL A 368 -1.85 8.64 24.38
C VAL A 368 -1.80 10.10 23.94
N ARG A 369 -1.32 10.34 22.72
CA ARG A 369 -1.16 11.66 22.12
C ARG A 369 -2.14 11.91 20.99
N GLY A 370 -2.52 10.86 20.28
CA GLY A 370 -3.43 10.94 19.15
C GLY A 370 -3.79 9.56 18.62
N ALA A 371 -4.74 9.55 17.71
CA ALA A 371 -5.14 8.35 17.00
C ALA A 371 -5.73 8.73 15.64
N TRP A 372 -5.67 7.82 14.72
CA TRP A 372 -6.38 7.92 13.44
C TRP A 372 -6.81 6.53 12.98
N ALA A 373 -7.68 6.49 11.99
CA ALA A 373 -8.07 5.26 11.33
C ALA A 373 -7.69 5.31 9.84
N GLY A 374 -7.44 4.15 9.27
CA GLY A 374 -7.18 3.98 7.84
C GLY A 374 -7.89 2.76 7.30
N TYR A 375 -7.93 2.63 5.98
CA TYR A 375 -8.50 1.46 5.33
C TYR A 375 -7.41 0.48 4.91
N TYR A 376 -7.65 -0.82 5.16
CA TYR A 376 -7.02 -1.89 4.42
C TYR A 376 -7.88 -2.22 3.19
N ASP A 377 -7.22 -2.50 2.07
CA ASP A 377 -7.79 -3.14 0.89
C ASP A 377 -7.83 -4.65 1.12
N TYR A 378 -8.74 -5.07 2.01
CA TYR A 378 -8.75 -6.43 2.55
C TYR A 378 -9.28 -7.44 1.54
N ASN A 379 -8.43 -8.40 1.15
CA ASN A 379 -8.83 -9.53 0.34
C ASN A 379 -9.38 -10.63 1.26
N THR A 380 -10.69 -10.83 1.22
CA THR A 380 -11.41 -11.79 2.09
C THR A 380 -11.15 -13.25 1.71
N PHE A 381 -10.59 -13.52 0.53
CA PHE A 381 -10.30 -14.87 0.07
C PHE A 381 -9.01 -15.44 0.70
N ASP A 382 -7.92 -14.70 0.64
CA ASP A 382 -6.61 -15.20 1.08
C ASP A 382 -5.67 -14.13 1.68
N ARG A 383 -6.14 -12.90 1.82
CA ARG A 383 -5.36 -11.76 2.37
C ARG A 383 -4.15 -11.37 1.52
N ASN A 384 -4.11 -11.76 0.24
CA ASN A 384 -3.02 -11.41 -0.67
C ASN A 384 -3.48 -10.58 -1.87
N GLY A 385 -2.56 -9.80 -2.41
CA GLY A 385 -2.80 -8.95 -3.58
C GLY A 385 -3.31 -9.75 -4.78
N VAL A 386 -4.20 -9.13 -5.55
CA VAL A 386 -4.63 -9.62 -6.85
C VAL A 386 -3.94 -8.79 -7.92
N LEU A 387 -3.01 -9.44 -8.66
CA LEU A 387 -2.15 -8.79 -9.65
C LEU A 387 -2.28 -9.44 -11.02
N GLY A 388 -2.51 -8.64 -12.05
CA GLY A 388 -2.51 -9.12 -13.43
C GLY A 388 -3.81 -8.89 -14.18
N PRO A 389 -3.97 -9.53 -15.36
CA PRO A 389 -5.12 -9.31 -16.22
C PRO A 389 -6.40 -9.94 -15.63
N HIS A 390 -7.52 -9.31 -15.90
CA HIS A 390 -8.83 -9.90 -15.65
C HIS A 390 -9.10 -11.04 -16.65
N PRO A 391 -9.61 -12.22 -16.21
CA PRO A 391 -9.66 -13.40 -17.06
C PRO A 391 -10.60 -13.28 -18.28
N ARG A 392 -11.57 -12.38 -18.22
CA ARG A 392 -12.60 -12.19 -19.26
C ARG A 392 -12.55 -10.84 -19.94
N LEU A 393 -11.74 -9.90 -19.43
CA LEU A 393 -11.57 -8.56 -19.96
C LEU A 393 -10.08 -8.34 -20.24
N GLU A 394 -9.67 -8.56 -21.50
CA GLU A 394 -8.26 -8.57 -21.89
C GLU A 394 -7.50 -7.27 -21.62
N ASN A 395 -8.23 -6.16 -21.58
CA ASN A 395 -7.65 -4.84 -21.37
C ASN A 395 -7.91 -4.24 -19.97
N LEU A 396 -8.34 -5.08 -19.03
CA LEU A 396 -8.48 -4.74 -17.63
C LEU A 396 -7.41 -5.47 -16.80
N PHE A 397 -6.62 -4.70 -16.06
CA PHE A 397 -5.61 -5.20 -15.14
C PHE A 397 -5.96 -4.84 -13.70
N LEU A 398 -5.52 -5.66 -12.76
CA LEU A 398 -5.77 -5.50 -11.33
C LEU A 398 -4.46 -5.30 -10.59
N ALA A 399 -4.47 -4.41 -9.60
CA ALA A 399 -3.36 -4.15 -8.69
C ALA A 399 -3.90 -3.67 -7.32
N ALA A 400 -4.53 -4.57 -6.56
CA ALA A 400 -5.18 -4.23 -5.29
C ALA A 400 -5.35 -5.47 -4.39
N GLY A 401 -5.84 -5.28 -3.16
CA GLY A 401 -6.15 -6.37 -2.22
C GLY A 401 -4.98 -6.85 -1.39
N PHE A 402 -4.02 -5.99 -1.11
CA PHE A 402 -2.80 -6.34 -0.37
C PHE A 402 -2.99 -6.52 1.14
N SER A 403 -4.16 -6.28 1.66
CA SER A 403 -4.53 -6.54 3.06
C SER A 403 -3.55 -5.94 4.09
N GLY A 404 -3.11 -4.69 3.85
CA GLY A 404 -2.17 -3.97 4.71
C GLY A 404 -0.72 -3.92 4.21
N HIS A 405 -0.33 -4.70 3.19
CA HIS A 405 1.06 -4.76 2.70
C HIS A 405 1.32 -3.96 1.42
N GLY A 406 0.31 -3.30 0.86
CA GLY A 406 0.40 -2.59 -0.42
C GLY A 406 1.46 -1.51 -0.47
N LEU A 407 1.73 -0.81 0.64
CA LEU A 407 2.75 0.21 0.70
C LEU A 407 4.13 -0.36 0.36
N GLN A 408 4.58 -1.37 1.09
CA GLN A 408 5.91 -1.95 0.90
C GLN A 408 6.04 -2.77 -0.39
N HIS A 409 4.94 -3.34 -0.90
CA HIS A 409 4.95 -4.10 -2.16
C HIS A 409 4.79 -3.22 -3.40
N SER A 410 4.43 -1.95 -3.25
CA SER A 410 4.07 -1.08 -4.37
C SER A 410 5.14 -0.93 -5.46
N PRO A 411 6.47 -0.83 -5.17
CA PRO A 411 7.48 -0.76 -6.22
C PRO A 411 7.50 -2.00 -7.11
N ALA A 412 7.42 -3.19 -6.50
CA ALA A 412 7.43 -4.47 -7.19
C ALA A 412 6.12 -4.75 -7.94
N ALA A 413 4.98 -4.54 -7.27
CA ALA A 413 3.65 -4.75 -7.84
C ALA A 413 3.40 -3.84 -9.05
N GLY A 414 3.77 -2.56 -8.93
CA GLY A 414 3.65 -1.62 -10.05
C GLY A 414 4.49 -2.02 -11.25
N ARG A 415 5.73 -2.49 -11.02
CA ARG A 415 6.59 -3.02 -12.09
C ARG A 415 5.98 -4.23 -12.75
N ALA A 416 5.54 -5.20 -11.97
CA ALA A 416 4.97 -6.44 -12.47
C ALA A 416 3.73 -6.20 -13.37
N VAL A 417 2.82 -5.32 -12.94
CA VAL A 417 1.64 -4.96 -13.75
C VAL A 417 2.04 -4.19 -15.01
N ALA A 418 2.99 -3.26 -14.92
CA ALA A 418 3.49 -2.55 -16.09
C ALA A 418 4.19 -3.49 -17.10
N GLU A 419 4.92 -4.50 -16.65
CA GLU A 419 5.51 -5.54 -17.50
C GLU A 419 4.42 -6.32 -18.25
N LEU A 420 3.34 -6.71 -17.58
CA LEU A 420 2.21 -7.37 -18.24
C LEU A 420 1.56 -6.49 -19.31
N VAL A 421 1.36 -5.20 -19.01
CA VAL A 421 0.77 -4.25 -19.96
C VAL A 421 1.68 -4.03 -21.18
N VAL A 422 2.98 -3.84 -20.97
CA VAL A 422 3.93 -3.44 -22.04
C VAL A 422 4.53 -4.64 -22.76
N ARG A 423 4.78 -5.77 -22.03
CA ARG A 423 5.50 -6.95 -22.53
C ARG A 423 4.61 -8.19 -22.67
N GLY A 424 3.41 -8.18 -22.10
CA GLY A 424 2.50 -9.33 -22.06
C GLY A 424 2.95 -10.47 -21.13
N ARG A 425 3.99 -10.26 -20.33
CA ARG A 425 4.53 -11.26 -19.39
C ARG A 425 5.25 -10.60 -18.23
N PHE A 426 5.39 -11.33 -17.14
CA PHE A 426 6.30 -10.98 -16.05
C PHE A 426 7.75 -11.20 -16.50
N GLU A 427 8.64 -10.24 -16.21
CA GLU A 427 10.08 -10.31 -16.50
C GLU A 427 10.93 -10.26 -15.24
N SER A 428 10.61 -9.37 -14.29
CA SER A 428 11.40 -9.16 -13.08
C SER A 428 11.04 -10.15 -11.96
N LEU A 429 9.77 -10.40 -11.75
CA LEU A 429 9.24 -11.29 -10.73
C LEU A 429 8.09 -12.12 -11.30
N ASP A 430 8.11 -13.41 -11.09
CA ASP A 430 6.97 -14.28 -11.45
C ASP A 430 5.89 -14.22 -10.36
N LEU A 431 4.85 -13.45 -10.62
CA LEU A 431 3.72 -13.26 -9.72
C LEU A 431 2.42 -13.90 -10.26
N ARG A 432 2.51 -14.86 -11.17
CA ARG A 432 1.34 -15.53 -11.77
C ARG A 432 0.40 -16.12 -10.72
N ARG A 433 0.93 -16.65 -9.62
CA ARG A 433 0.12 -17.19 -8.54
C ARG A 433 -0.73 -16.16 -7.82
N LEU A 434 -0.34 -14.86 -7.85
CA LEU A 434 -1.16 -13.75 -7.34
C LEU A 434 -2.23 -13.29 -8.34
N GLY A 435 -2.34 -13.91 -9.49
CA GLY A 435 -3.34 -13.62 -10.52
C GLY A 435 -4.76 -14.07 -10.14
N TRP A 436 -5.73 -13.71 -10.99
CA TRP A 436 -7.15 -14.03 -10.80
C TRP A 436 -7.44 -15.55 -10.81
N ALA A 437 -6.65 -16.35 -11.54
CA ALA A 437 -6.90 -17.78 -11.68
C ALA A 437 -7.15 -18.50 -10.35
N ARG A 438 -6.40 -18.15 -9.30
CA ARG A 438 -6.55 -18.75 -7.97
C ARG A 438 -7.94 -18.52 -7.33
N LEU A 439 -8.62 -17.41 -7.71
CA LEU A 439 -9.98 -17.12 -7.25
C LEU A 439 -11.01 -18.04 -7.95
N GLU A 440 -10.82 -18.30 -9.26
CA GLU A 440 -11.67 -19.23 -10.03
C GLU A 440 -11.45 -20.68 -9.60
N ASP A 441 -10.19 -21.07 -9.42
CA ASP A 441 -9.78 -22.42 -9.04
C ASP A 441 -10.01 -22.70 -7.52
N ARG A 442 -10.33 -21.65 -6.74
CA ARG A 442 -10.51 -21.70 -5.29
C ARG A 442 -9.27 -22.23 -4.55
N GLU A 443 -8.09 -21.82 -5.01
CA GLU A 443 -6.80 -22.17 -4.43
C GLU A 443 -6.20 -20.98 -3.66
N PRO A 444 -6.58 -20.76 -2.38
CA PRO A 444 -6.11 -19.61 -1.62
C PRO A 444 -4.61 -19.68 -1.32
N LEU A 445 -3.95 -18.54 -1.42
CA LEU A 445 -2.56 -18.35 -1.02
C LEU A 445 -2.52 -17.62 0.34
N HIS A 446 -2.74 -18.36 1.43
CA HIS A 446 -2.74 -17.73 2.75
C HIS A 446 -1.34 -17.32 3.18
N GLU A 447 -1.17 -16.05 3.51
CA GLU A 447 0.02 -15.56 4.21
C GLU A 447 -0.07 -15.91 5.69
N GLY A 448 0.90 -16.66 6.16
CA GLY A 448 0.92 -17.13 7.55
C GLY A 448 1.72 -16.22 8.46
N GLY A 449 1.17 -15.18 8.95
CA GLY A 449 1.88 -14.23 9.82
C GLY A 449 1.49 -12.78 9.51
N VAL A 450 0.35 -12.62 8.86
CA VAL A 450 -0.26 -11.30 8.64
C VAL A 450 -0.89 -10.85 9.95
N VAL A 451 -0.53 -9.66 10.37
CA VAL A 451 -1.05 -8.96 11.54
C VAL A 451 -2.16 -8.02 11.13
#